data_49a10413652563a8e7448db8c2cda835
#
_entry.id   49a10413652563a8e7448db8c2cda835
#
_cell.length_a   1.000
_cell.length_b   1.000
_cell.length_c   1.000
_cell.angle_alpha   90.00
_cell.angle_beta   90.00
_cell.angle_gamma   90.00
#
_symmetry.space_group_name_H-M   'P 1'
#
loop_
_entity.id
_entity.type
_entity.pdbx_description
1 polymer ?
#
loop_
_entity_poly.entity_id
_entity_poly.type
_entity_poly.pdbx_seq_one_letter_code
_entity_poly.pdbx_strand_id
1 'polypeptide(L)'
;MSGLAGGLAYFIPAAEIAINATSQVIRVTPSPTLLFSPTPSASSFPTASPVTGAFTVLLLGSDDDSKFSPDHVLTQSMILVRVVPSTKEVTMLSIPRDLYAHLSTGGYAKIDGAYSYGGPGAAIATVEQDFGVHIDDYIWVGLLGLVKVIDAIGGIDVVTSNPVMDDYYPADLNTSWPYGFQRVAVLAGPQHLDGVHAMQYVRSRHGDLQSDLGRSQRQQQVLLAIRQKAKQLSPADLPAMSAAIGGELKTSIGLSKVGALLPLAASLDNPEQIHQIVLLPPYTHGGGPDGSVVGNWNLILQLVHQYFP
;
A
#
# COMPACT_ATOMS: atom_id res chain seq x y z
N MET A 1 -12.59 -6.34 -1.89
CA MET A 1 -11.50 -5.66 -1.24
C MET A 1 -10.63 -6.53 -0.36
N SER A 2 -11.00 -7.74 -0.13
CA SER A 2 -10.16 -8.80 0.42
C SER A 2 -8.83 -8.99 -0.33
N GLY A 3 -8.66 -8.34 -1.47
CA GLY A 3 -7.49 -8.43 -2.29
C GLY A 3 -6.31 -7.61 -1.88
N LEU A 4 -6.46 -6.67 -0.98
CA LEU A 4 -5.30 -5.94 -0.50
C LEU A 4 -4.44 -6.80 0.40
N ALA A 5 -5.03 -7.42 1.41
CA ALA A 5 -4.29 -8.39 2.23
C ALA A 5 -3.78 -9.54 1.35
N GLY A 6 -4.57 -9.99 0.37
CA GLY A 6 -4.18 -11.06 -0.55
C GLY A 6 -3.21 -10.64 -1.63
N GLY A 7 -3.44 -9.52 -2.28
CA GLY A 7 -2.51 -9.00 -3.29
C GLY A 7 -1.19 -8.59 -2.66
N LEU A 8 -1.23 -7.88 -1.55
CA LEU A 8 -0.02 -7.49 -0.84
C LEU A 8 0.67 -8.67 -0.16
N ALA A 9 -0.06 -9.62 0.43
CA ALA A 9 0.53 -10.86 0.94
C ALA A 9 1.15 -11.71 -0.19
N TYR A 10 0.65 -11.61 -1.41
CA TYR A 10 1.25 -12.24 -2.57
C TYR A 10 2.56 -11.57 -3.01
N PHE A 11 2.68 -10.23 -2.82
CA PHE A 11 3.87 -9.46 -3.21
C PHE A 11 4.95 -9.37 -2.13
N ILE A 12 4.61 -9.61 -0.87
CA ILE A 12 5.57 -9.53 0.25
C ILE A 12 6.71 -10.55 0.14
N PRO A 13 6.52 -11.84 -0.26
CA PRO A 13 7.65 -12.75 -0.46
C PRO A 13 8.64 -12.22 -1.48
N ALA A 14 8.09 -11.57 -2.50
CA ALA A 14 8.89 -10.99 -3.55
C ALA A 14 9.83 -9.88 -3.02
N ALA A 15 9.35 -9.02 -2.14
CA ALA A 15 10.15 -7.94 -1.56
C ALA A 15 11.23 -8.44 -0.60
N GLU A 16 10.94 -9.43 0.26
CA GLU A 16 11.94 -9.97 1.19
C GLU A 16 13.03 -10.81 0.49
N ILE A 17 12.70 -11.55 -0.56
CA ILE A 17 13.71 -12.25 -1.39
C ILE A 17 14.64 -11.22 -2.03
N ALA A 18 14.13 -10.06 -2.49
CA ALA A 18 14.94 -8.99 -3.05
C ALA A 18 15.81 -8.30 -2.00
N ILE A 19 15.30 -8.03 -0.80
CA ILE A 19 16.06 -7.46 0.31
C ILE A 19 17.20 -8.41 0.72
N ASN A 20 16.92 -9.71 0.81
CA ASN A 20 17.93 -10.72 1.15
C ASN A 20 18.92 -10.94 0.01
N ALA A 21 18.52 -10.89 -1.26
CA ALA A 21 19.41 -10.96 -2.40
C ALA A 21 20.34 -9.73 -2.48
N THR A 22 19.82 -8.53 -2.21
CA THR A 22 20.61 -7.29 -2.22
C THR A 22 21.58 -7.22 -1.05
N SER A 23 21.23 -7.71 0.12
CA SER A 23 22.14 -7.79 1.27
C SER A 23 23.29 -8.80 1.10
N GLN A 24 23.12 -9.79 0.22
CA GLN A 24 24.19 -10.74 -0.14
C GLN A 24 25.16 -10.21 -1.19
N VAL A 25 24.76 -9.25 -2.02
CA VAL A 25 25.61 -8.68 -3.07
C VAL A 25 26.66 -7.69 -2.53
N ILE A 26 26.54 -7.18 -1.31
CA ILE A 26 27.46 -6.20 -0.72
C ILE A 26 28.65 -6.83 0.04
N ARG A 27 28.80 -8.15 0.03
CA ARG A 27 29.99 -8.82 0.61
C ARG A 27 30.80 -9.56 -0.45
N VAL A 28 31.57 -8.83 -1.23
CA VAL A 28 32.63 -9.42 -2.03
C VAL A 28 33.97 -9.26 -1.30
N THR A 29 34.39 -10.34 -0.65
CA THR A 29 35.80 -10.54 -0.33
C THR A 29 36.28 -11.72 -1.17
N PRO A 30 37.36 -11.63 -1.94
CA PRO A 30 37.82 -12.73 -2.77
C PRO A 30 38.57 -13.76 -1.93
N SER A 31 38.20 -15.02 -2.03
CA SER A 31 39.02 -16.16 -1.59
C SER A 31 38.65 -17.43 -2.34
N PRO A 32 39.59 -18.41 -2.41
CA PRO A 32 39.85 -19.15 -3.64
C PRO A 32 38.97 -20.39 -3.85
N THR A 33 38.86 -20.70 -5.11
CA THR A 33 38.31 -21.89 -5.78
C THR A 33 38.40 -23.20 -4.99
N LEU A 34 37.23 -23.79 -4.68
CA LEU A 34 37.06 -25.22 -4.57
C LEU A 34 35.83 -25.63 -5.37
N LEU A 35 36.05 -26.48 -6.34
CA LEU A 35 35.06 -27.16 -7.18
C LEU A 35 34.20 -28.11 -6.32
N PHE A 36 32.96 -27.73 -6.05
CA PHE A 36 31.90 -28.66 -5.72
C PHE A 36 30.63 -28.20 -6.43
N SER A 37 30.12 -29.04 -7.34
CA SER A 37 28.76 -28.92 -7.88
C SER A 37 27.76 -29.16 -6.77
N PRO A 38 26.92 -28.20 -6.40
CA PRO A 38 25.74 -28.49 -5.60
C PRO A 38 24.59 -28.83 -6.55
N THR A 39 24.11 -30.05 -6.44
CA THR A 39 22.77 -30.45 -6.86
C THR A 39 21.78 -29.44 -6.21
N PRO A 40 20.87 -28.83 -6.95
CA PRO A 40 19.88 -27.95 -6.34
C PRO A 40 18.92 -28.80 -5.49
N SER A 41 19.17 -28.88 -4.20
CA SER A 41 18.14 -29.29 -3.24
C SER A 41 17.04 -28.23 -3.28
N ALA A 42 15.86 -28.63 -3.72
CA ALA A 42 14.67 -27.84 -3.58
C ALA A 42 14.46 -27.55 -2.08
N SER A 43 14.81 -26.35 -1.64
CA SER A 43 14.48 -25.90 -0.30
C SER A 43 12.96 -25.86 -0.21
N SER A 44 12.37 -26.82 0.49
CA SER A 44 10.98 -26.76 0.88
C SER A 44 10.79 -25.51 1.75
N PHE A 45 9.94 -24.58 1.30
CA PHE A 45 9.52 -23.47 2.15
C PHE A 45 8.94 -24.04 3.45
N PRO A 46 9.29 -23.48 4.59
CA PRO A 46 8.68 -23.90 5.85
C PRO A 46 7.15 -23.78 5.71
N THR A 47 6.44 -24.86 5.95
CA THR A 47 4.98 -24.88 5.98
C THR A 47 4.55 -23.99 7.14
N ALA A 48 4.17 -22.76 6.84
CA ALA A 48 3.73 -21.80 7.84
C ALA A 48 2.36 -22.22 8.37
N SER A 49 2.17 -22.12 9.68
CA SER A 49 0.85 -22.37 10.30
C SER A 49 -0.15 -21.36 9.77
N PRO A 50 -1.39 -21.78 9.46
CA PRO A 50 -2.43 -20.86 8.99
C PRO A 50 -2.66 -19.71 9.98
N VAL A 51 -2.83 -18.50 9.47
CA VAL A 51 -3.23 -17.35 10.29
C VAL A 51 -4.72 -17.52 10.59
N THR A 52 -5.06 -17.75 11.86
CA THR A 52 -6.44 -18.00 12.31
C THR A 52 -7.05 -16.80 13.03
N GLY A 53 -6.23 -15.97 13.67
CA GLY A 53 -6.65 -14.75 14.36
C GLY A 53 -6.92 -13.60 13.40
N ALA A 54 -7.81 -12.69 13.80
CA ALA A 54 -7.95 -11.41 13.10
C ALA A 54 -6.65 -10.61 13.24
N PHE A 55 -6.30 -9.87 12.19
CA PHE A 55 -5.11 -9.01 12.19
C PHE A 55 -5.36 -7.71 11.44
N THR A 56 -4.61 -6.69 11.78
CA THR A 56 -4.71 -5.35 11.21
C THR A 56 -3.38 -4.92 10.60
N VAL A 57 -3.43 -4.39 9.39
CA VAL A 57 -2.26 -3.90 8.64
C VAL A 57 -2.45 -2.43 8.29
N LEU A 58 -1.44 -1.61 8.54
CA LEU A 58 -1.41 -0.22 8.10
C LEU A 58 -0.69 -0.13 6.75
N LEU A 59 -1.41 0.28 5.72
CA LEU A 59 -0.87 0.53 4.39
C LEU A 59 -0.52 2.01 4.26
N LEU A 60 0.71 2.29 3.89
CA LEU A 60 1.27 3.61 3.72
C LEU A 60 1.78 3.76 2.30
N GLY A 61 1.28 4.77 1.58
CA GLY A 61 1.75 5.12 0.25
C GLY A 61 2.46 6.48 0.25
N SER A 62 3.61 6.59 -0.37
CA SER A 62 4.30 7.87 -0.59
C SER A 62 4.38 8.20 -2.07
N ASP A 63 4.47 9.49 -2.39
CA ASP A 63 4.63 9.98 -3.75
C ASP A 63 5.80 10.96 -3.94
N ASP A 64 6.61 11.15 -2.91
CA ASP A 64 7.75 12.07 -2.91
C ASP A 64 9.13 11.37 -2.82
N ASP A 65 9.15 10.04 -2.85
CA ASP A 65 10.36 9.21 -2.76
C ASP A 65 11.30 9.34 -3.96
N SER A 66 10.85 9.93 -5.07
CA SER A 66 11.70 10.30 -6.19
C SER A 66 12.54 11.56 -5.94
N LYS A 67 12.15 12.40 -4.98
CA LYS A 67 12.76 13.70 -4.66
C LYS A 67 13.43 13.73 -3.28
N PHE A 68 12.91 12.95 -2.36
CA PHE A 68 13.32 12.94 -0.96
C PHE A 68 13.69 11.52 -0.52
N SER A 69 14.45 11.44 0.57
CA SER A 69 14.75 10.13 1.17
C SER A 69 13.48 9.41 1.56
N PRO A 70 13.31 8.12 1.20
CA PRO A 70 12.15 7.31 1.58
C PRO A 70 11.90 7.20 3.10
N ASP A 71 12.83 7.66 3.93
CA ASP A 71 12.69 7.66 5.39
C ASP A 71 12.04 8.95 5.92
N HIS A 72 11.92 10.00 5.10
CA HIS A 72 11.46 11.33 5.49
C HIS A 72 10.40 11.90 4.55
N VAL A 73 9.60 11.05 3.91
CA VAL A 73 8.52 11.46 3.02
C VAL A 73 7.17 11.51 3.75
N LEU A 74 6.26 12.31 3.21
CA LEU A 74 4.87 12.33 3.67
C LEU A 74 4.11 11.10 3.16
N THR A 75 3.16 10.61 3.95
CA THR A 75 2.27 9.53 3.53
C THR A 75 1.05 10.09 2.83
N GLN A 76 1.02 9.97 1.51
CA GLN A 76 -0.07 10.47 0.65
C GLN A 76 -1.31 9.58 0.67
N SER A 77 -1.16 8.32 1.07
CA SER A 77 -2.24 7.35 1.27
C SER A 77 -2.02 6.62 2.58
N MET A 78 -3.06 6.56 3.39
CA MET A 78 -3.07 5.83 4.66
C MET A 78 -4.34 4.99 4.72
N ILE A 79 -4.21 3.66 4.73
CA ILE A 79 -5.35 2.75 4.75
C ILE A 79 -5.12 1.71 5.83
N LEU A 80 -6.05 1.66 6.79
CA LEU A 80 -6.08 0.62 7.81
C LEU A 80 -6.89 -0.55 7.27
N VAL A 81 -6.30 -1.75 7.27
CA VAL A 81 -6.92 -2.97 6.75
C VAL A 81 -7.01 -4.00 7.86
N ARG A 82 -8.22 -4.40 8.23
CA ARG A 82 -8.47 -5.52 9.12
C ARG A 82 -8.93 -6.72 8.32
N VAL A 83 -8.35 -7.87 8.61
CA VAL A 83 -8.73 -9.16 8.02
C VAL A 83 -9.17 -10.09 9.15
N VAL A 84 -10.35 -10.70 8.99
CA VAL A 84 -10.88 -11.72 9.88
C VAL A 84 -10.93 -13.06 9.14
N PRO A 85 -9.93 -13.93 9.30
CA PRO A 85 -9.83 -15.17 8.51
C PRO A 85 -11.03 -16.12 8.69
N SER A 86 -11.60 -16.18 9.89
CA SER A 86 -12.70 -17.10 10.21
C SER A 86 -14.00 -16.76 9.47
N THR A 87 -14.32 -15.49 9.30
CA THR A 87 -15.51 -14.99 8.58
C THR A 87 -15.20 -14.58 7.15
N LYS A 88 -13.91 -14.52 6.78
CA LYS A 88 -13.44 -13.99 5.51
C LYS A 88 -13.82 -12.53 5.26
N GLU A 89 -13.99 -11.78 6.31
CA GLU A 89 -14.29 -10.35 6.24
C GLU A 89 -13.01 -9.52 6.13
N VAL A 90 -13.09 -8.48 5.33
CA VAL A 90 -12.04 -7.48 5.20
C VAL A 90 -12.64 -6.10 5.32
N THR A 91 -12.15 -5.32 6.24
CA THR A 91 -12.50 -3.91 6.36
C THR A 91 -11.31 -3.04 5.96
N MET A 92 -11.55 -2.07 5.13
CA MET A 92 -10.56 -1.06 4.75
C MET A 92 -11.08 0.32 5.13
N LEU A 93 -10.33 1.01 5.96
CA LEU A 93 -10.60 2.37 6.39
C LEU A 93 -9.54 3.30 5.80
N SER A 94 -9.94 4.14 4.85
CA SER A 94 -9.07 5.20 4.32
C SER A 94 -9.07 6.38 5.26
N ILE A 95 -7.89 6.72 5.76
CA ILE A 95 -7.64 7.86 6.64
C ILE A 95 -7.21 9.05 5.77
N PRO A 96 -7.91 10.19 5.82
CA PRO A 96 -7.48 11.38 5.09
C PRO A 96 -6.09 11.83 5.55
N ARG A 97 -5.16 11.97 4.63
CA ARG A 97 -3.78 12.38 4.93
C ARG A 97 -3.68 13.73 5.63
N ASP A 98 -4.61 14.62 5.32
CA ASP A 98 -4.69 15.97 5.90
C ASP A 98 -5.47 16.00 7.23
N LEU A 99 -5.83 14.82 7.82
CA LEU A 99 -6.51 14.74 9.11
C LEU A 99 -5.62 15.36 10.20
N TYR A 100 -6.17 16.34 10.92
CA TYR A 100 -5.50 16.97 12.07
C TYR A 100 -5.53 16.02 13.26
N ALA A 101 -4.37 15.50 13.62
CA ALA A 101 -4.19 14.40 14.55
C ALA A 101 -3.13 14.73 15.61
N HIS A 102 -3.16 14.03 16.72
CA HIS A 102 -2.12 14.11 17.75
C HIS A 102 -0.99 13.15 17.41
N LEU A 103 0.12 13.66 16.88
CA LEU A 103 1.23 12.81 16.47
C LEU A 103 1.93 12.17 17.66
N SER A 104 2.26 10.88 17.55
CA SER A 104 3.01 10.15 18.58
C SER A 104 4.40 10.75 18.86
N THR A 105 4.94 11.51 17.94
CA THR A 105 6.19 12.28 18.08
C THR A 105 6.01 13.59 18.87
N GLY A 106 4.79 13.94 19.23
CA GLY A 106 4.38 15.12 19.98
C GLY A 106 3.75 16.21 19.14
N GLY A 107 2.75 16.88 19.72
CA GLY A 107 2.02 17.97 19.08
C GLY A 107 0.91 17.53 18.13
N TYR A 108 0.28 18.51 17.51
CA TYR A 108 -0.82 18.31 16.56
C TYR A 108 -0.40 18.79 15.18
N ALA A 109 -0.61 17.96 14.17
CA ALA A 109 -0.35 18.29 12.77
C ALA A 109 -1.20 17.42 11.85
N LYS A 110 -1.03 17.55 10.54
CA LYS A 110 -1.59 16.61 9.57
C LYS A 110 -0.97 15.23 9.79
N ILE A 111 -1.81 14.19 9.78
CA ILE A 111 -1.40 12.81 10.10
C ILE A 111 -0.35 12.25 9.13
N ASP A 112 -0.31 12.76 7.89
CA ASP A 112 0.68 12.35 6.88
C ASP A 112 2.13 12.65 7.29
N GLY A 113 2.34 13.63 8.20
CA GLY A 113 3.64 13.96 8.76
C GLY A 113 4.20 12.94 9.75
N ALA A 114 3.37 12.08 10.33
CA ALA A 114 3.81 11.12 11.35
C ALA A 114 4.97 10.23 10.84
N TYR A 115 4.86 9.73 9.61
CA TYR A 115 5.92 8.94 8.98
C TYR A 115 7.20 9.76 8.75
N SER A 116 7.07 10.97 8.26
CA SER A 116 8.22 11.86 7.98
C SER A 116 9.03 12.18 9.24
N TYR A 117 8.37 12.29 10.40
CA TYR A 117 9.02 12.61 11.67
C TYR A 117 9.63 11.42 12.40
N GLY A 118 9.13 10.21 12.20
CA GLY A 118 9.58 9.06 12.98
C GLY A 118 9.40 7.71 12.29
N GLY A 119 9.28 7.70 10.97
CA GLY A 119 9.17 6.49 10.16
C GLY A 119 7.88 5.69 10.41
N PRO A 120 7.90 4.41 10.04
CA PRO A 120 6.71 3.56 10.17
C PRO A 120 6.24 3.39 11.62
N GLY A 121 7.16 3.36 12.58
CA GLY A 121 6.83 3.25 14.00
C GLY A 121 6.01 4.44 14.50
N ALA A 122 6.35 5.67 14.11
CA ALA A 122 5.59 6.85 14.48
C ALA A 122 4.23 6.90 13.78
N ALA A 123 4.13 6.49 12.52
CA ALA A 123 2.86 6.40 11.82
C ALA A 123 1.92 5.38 12.48
N ILE A 124 2.43 4.19 12.83
CA ILE A 124 1.68 3.16 13.56
C ILE A 124 1.21 3.71 14.90
N ALA A 125 2.13 4.19 15.74
CA ALA A 125 1.79 4.68 17.07
C ALA A 125 0.79 5.85 17.05
N THR A 126 0.86 6.73 16.03
CA THR A 126 -0.12 7.81 15.85
C THR A 126 -1.51 7.24 15.54
N VAL A 127 -1.61 6.29 14.61
CA VAL A 127 -2.90 5.69 14.26
C VAL A 127 -3.46 4.87 15.43
N GLU A 128 -2.64 4.07 16.10
CA GLU A 128 -3.06 3.30 17.28
C GLU A 128 -3.60 4.20 18.39
N GLN A 129 -2.89 5.29 18.69
CA GLN A 129 -3.26 6.25 19.73
C GLN A 129 -4.58 6.96 19.42
N ASP A 130 -4.73 7.50 18.20
CA ASP A 130 -5.86 8.36 17.86
C ASP A 130 -7.12 7.56 17.51
N PHE A 131 -6.96 6.37 16.93
CA PHE A 131 -8.08 5.51 16.52
C PHE A 131 -8.42 4.41 17.53
N GLY A 132 -7.59 4.18 18.54
CA GLY A 132 -7.82 3.14 19.56
C GLY A 132 -7.76 1.72 18.99
N VAL A 133 -6.94 1.48 17.99
CA VAL A 133 -6.77 0.19 17.31
C VAL A 133 -5.39 -0.38 17.58
N HIS A 134 -5.25 -1.70 17.44
CA HIS A 134 -3.94 -2.35 17.39
C HIS A 134 -3.56 -2.66 15.95
N ILE A 135 -2.29 -2.40 15.59
CA ILE A 135 -1.73 -2.63 14.26
C ILE A 135 -0.66 -3.71 14.35
N ASP A 136 -0.93 -4.87 13.77
CA ASP A 136 0.00 -6.01 13.79
C ASP A 136 1.18 -5.81 12.85
N ASP A 137 0.93 -5.21 11.68
CA ASP A 137 1.92 -5.03 10.64
C ASP A 137 1.71 -3.75 9.84
N TYR A 138 2.74 -3.36 9.10
CA TYR A 138 2.64 -2.28 8.12
C TYR A 138 3.22 -2.70 6.77
N ILE A 139 2.78 -1.98 5.74
CA ILE A 139 3.37 -2.00 4.40
C ILE A 139 3.49 -0.55 3.93
N TRP A 140 4.70 -0.15 3.59
CA TRP A 140 4.97 1.12 2.94
C TRP A 140 5.41 0.88 1.50
N VAL A 141 4.83 1.63 0.58
CA VAL A 141 5.16 1.59 -0.84
C VAL A 141 5.40 2.99 -1.37
N GLY A 142 6.53 3.19 -2.02
CA GLY A 142 6.84 4.43 -2.72
C GLY A 142 6.20 4.50 -4.10
N LEU A 143 6.38 5.64 -4.76
CA LEU A 143 5.85 5.89 -6.10
C LEU A 143 6.34 4.86 -7.12
N LEU A 144 7.66 4.66 -7.18
CA LEU A 144 8.28 3.67 -8.07
C LEU A 144 7.90 2.24 -7.67
N GLY A 145 7.68 1.98 -6.39
CA GLY A 145 7.23 0.70 -5.90
C GLY A 145 5.88 0.30 -6.48
N LEU A 146 4.92 1.21 -6.49
CA LEU A 146 3.60 0.97 -7.09
C LEU A 146 3.72 0.70 -8.60
N VAL A 147 4.50 1.52 -9.31
CA VAL A 147 4.76 1.32 -10.75
C VAL A 147 5.32 -0.06 -11.01
N LYS A 148 6.41 -0.43 -10.32
CA LYS A 148 7.08 -1.72 -10.51
C LYS A 148 6.20 -2.92 -10.16
N VAL A 149 5.39 -2.82 -9.10
CA VAL A 149 4.43 -3.88 -8.73
C VAL A 149 3.43 -4.12 -9.85
N ILE A 150 2.83 -3.05 -10.38
CA ILE A 150 1.81 -3.14 -11.43
C ILE A 150 2.42 -3.65 -12.73
N ASP A 151 3.59 -3.17 -13.12
CA ASP A 151 4.27 -3.63 -14.33
C ASP A 151 4.67 -5.12 -14.21
N ALA A 152 5.15 -5.54 -13.04
CA ALA A 152 5.55 -6.93 -12.80
C ALA A 152 4.38 -7.93 -12.92
N ILE A 153 3.15 -7.49 -12.68
CA ILE A 153 1.94 -8.32 -12.87
C ILE A 153 1.31 -8.14 -14.25
N GLY A 154 1.96 -7.41 -15.14
CA GLY A 154 1.50 -7.18 -16.51
C GLY A 154 0.37 -6.16 -16.62
N GLY A 155 0.34 -5.16 -15.75
CA GLY A 155 -0.69 -4.14 -15.69
C GLY A 155 -1.96 -4.59 -14.97
N ILE A 156 -2.91 -3.67 -14.85
CA ILE A 156 -4.20 -3.90 -14.19
C ILE A 156 -5.37 -3.46 -15.07
N ASP A 157 -6.51 -4.12 -14.90
CA ASP A 157 -7.74 -3.78 -15.59
C ASP A 157 -8.69 -3.09 -14.61
N VAL A 158 -9.14 -1.89 -14.93
CA VAL A 158 -10.08 -1.10 -14.14
C VAL A 158 -11.24 -0.62 -15.02
N VAL A 159 -12.40 -0.38 -14.40
CA VAL A 159 -13.51 0.31 -15.06
C VAL A 159 -13.67 1.66 -14.39
N THR A 160 -13.28 2.71 -15.10
CA THR A 160 -13.36 4.08 -14.58
C THR A 160 -14.74 4.64 -14.85
N SER A 161 -15.44 5.09 -13.80
CA SER A 161 -16.77 5.72 -13.95
C SER A 161 -16.67 7.14 -14.49
N ASN A 162 -15.62 7.87 -14.12
CA ASN A 162 -15.36 9.24 -14.56
C ASN A 162 -13.97 9.35 -15.18
N PRO A 163 -13.79 10.15 -16.25
CA PRO A 163 -12.46 10.42 -16.76
C PRO A 163 -11.66 11.25 -15.73
N VAL A 164 -10.36 11.01 -15.68
CA VAL A 164 -9.41 11.85 -14.93
C VAL A 164 -8.56 12.59 -15.94
N MET A 165 -8.57 13.91 -15.88
CA MET A 165 -7.74 14.77 -16.71
C MET A 165 -7.03 15.76 -15.82
N ASP A 166 -5.70 15.73 -15.80
CA ASP A 166 -4.88 16.57 -14.93
C ASP A 166 -3.80 17.26 -15.75
N ASP A 167 -3.93 18.57 -15.91
CA ASP A 167 -2.97 19.40 -16.65
C ASP A 167 -1.75 19.79 -15.79
N TYR A 168 -1.83 19.58 -14.49
CA TYR A 168 -0.82 19.96 -13.50
C TYR A 168 -0.29 18.75 -12.73
N TYR A 169 -0.31 17.58 -13.38
CA TYR A 169 0.23 16.37 -12.78
C TYR A 169 1.75 16.50 -12.60
N PRO A 170 2.30 16.27 -11.40
CA PRO A 170 3.74 16.38 -11.17
C PRO A 170 4.54 15.39 -12.02
N ALA A 171 5.62 15.87 -12.65
CA ALA A 171 6.47 15.07 -13.51
C ALA A 171 7.57 14.34 -12.72
N ASP A 172 7.27 13.81 -11.55
CA ASP A 172 8.23 13.28 -10.59
C ASP A 172 9.11 12.14 -11.13
N LEU A 173 8.58 11.35 -12.05
CA LEU A 173 9.35 10.27 -12.71
C LEU A 173 10.25 10.77 -13.84
N ASN A 174 10.16 12.04 -14.21
CA ASN A 174 11.05 12.64 -15.19
C ASN A 174 12.34 13.11 -14.51
N THR A 175 13.39 12.32 -14.60
CA THR A 175 14.69 12.60 -13.99
C THR A 175 15.35 13.89 -14.50
N SER A 176 14.99 14.34 -15.70
CA SER A 176 15.50 15.58 -16.27
C SER A 176 14.74 16.83 -15.79
N TRP A 177 13.51 16.67 -15.37
CA TRP A 177 12.64 17.76 -14.91
C TRP A 177 11.66 17.33 -13.81
N PRO A 178 12.14 16.88 -12.65
CA PRO A 178 11.31 16.26 -11.60
C PRO A 178 10.38 17.25 -10.88
N TYR A 179 10.60 18.55 -11.01
CA TYR A 179 9.75 19.62 -10.45
C TYR A 179 8.78 20.23 -11.46
N GLY A 180 8.71 19.65 -12.65
CA GLY A 180 7.78 20.08 -13.68
C GLY A 180 6.40 19.49 -13.55
N PHE A 181 5.54 19.84 -14.50
CA PHE A 181 4.19 19.32 -14.64
C PHE A 181 4.01 18.69 -16.01
N GLN A 182 3.12 17.73 -16.09
CA GLN A 182 2.72 17.09 -17.33
C GLN A 182 1.21 16.93 -17.36
N ARG A 183 0.65 16.90 -18.59
CA ARG A 183 -0.75 16.55 -18.77
C ARG A 183 -0.90 15.05 -18.75
N VAL A 184 -1.87 14.55 -17.96
CA VAL A 184 -2.26 13.15 -17.94
C VAL A 184 -3.76 13.02 -18.15
N ALA A 185 -4.19 11.90 -18.75
CA ALA A 185 -5.58 11.61 -18.97
C ALA A 185 -5.83 10.10 -18.86
N VAL A 186 -6.85 9.72 -18.06
CA VAL A 186 -7.39 8.37 -18.03
C VAL A 186 -8.87 8.46 -18.38
N LEU A 187 -9.27 7.81 -19.46
CA LEU A 187 -10.62 7.92 -19.99
C LEU A 187 -11.63 7.13 -19.14
N ALA A 188 -12.90 7.49 -19.23
CA ALA A 188 -13.98 6.69 -18.64
C ALA A 188 -14.17 5.36 -19.37
N GLY A 189 -14.67 4.36 -18.66
CA GLY A 189 -14.92 3.01 -19.17
C GLY A 189 -13.80 2.01 -18.85
N PRO A 190 -13.79 0.86 -19.50
CA PRO A 190 -12.75 -0.15 -19.30
C PRO A 190 -11.39 0.36 -19.76
N GLN A 191 -10.40 0.23 -18.88
CA GLN A 191 -9.02 0.66 -19.11
C GLN A 191 -8.06 -0.45 -18.68
N HIS A 192 -7.03 -0.69 -19.48
CA HIS A 192 -5.84 -1.42 -19.06
C HIS A 192 -4.75 -0.42 -18.73
N LEU A 193 -4.26 -0.44 -17.49
CA LEU A 193 -3.27 0.51 -16.97
C LEU A 193 -1.97 -0.22 -16.66
N ASP A 194 -0.87 0.24 -17.23
CA ASP A 194 0.47 -0.09 -16.77
C ASP A 194 0.77 0.63 -15.44
N GLY A 195 1.94 0.42 -14.87
CA GLY A 195 2.30 1.01 -13.58
C GLY A 195 2.27 2.52 -13.58
N VAL A 196 2.76 3.17 -14.65
CA VAL A 196 2.78 4.63 -14.76
C VAL A 196 1.36 5.20 -14.86
N HIS A 197 0.52 4.64 -15.72
CA HIS A 197 -0.86 5.10 -15.87
C HIS A 197 -1.72 4.81 -14.64
N ALA A 198 -1.49 3.67 -13.97
CA ALA A 198 -2.16 3.37 -12.71
C ALA A 198 -1.74 4.35 -11.59
N MET A 199 -0.45 4.68 -11.51
CA MET A 199 0.04 5.70 -10.58
C MET A 199 -0.59 7.08 -10.89
N GLN A 200 -0.63 7.49 -12.16
CA GLN A 200 -1.29 8.72 -12.58
C GLN A 200 -2.77 8.72 -12.18
N TYR A 201 -3.46 7.62 -12.37
CA TYR A 201 -4.86 7.44 -12.02
C TYR A 201 -5.14 7.61 -10.52
N VAL A 202 -4.33 7.01 -9.65
CA VAL A 202 -4.56 7.09 -8.19
C VAL A 202 -4.08 8.38 -7.56
N ARG A 203 -3.21 9.14 -8.25
CA ARG A 203 -2.57 10.33 -7.69
C ARG A 203 -3.20 11.64 -8.17
N SER A 204 -3.75 11.68 -9.39
CA SER A 204 -4.36 12.89 -9.97
C SER A 204 -5.40 13.52 -9.06
N ARG A 205 -5.37 14.84 -8.97
CA ARG A 205 -6.29 15.65 -8.14
C ARG A 205 -7.06 16.67 -8.97
N HIS A 206 -6.41 17.25 -9.97
CA HIS A 206 -7.00 18.28 -10.79
C HIS A 206 -7.91 17.65 -11.86
N GLY A 207 -9.05 18.26 -12.12
CA GLY A 207 -9.99 17.72 -13.11
C GLY A 207 -10.83 16.52 -12.67
N ASP A 208 -10.70 16.07 -11.41
CA ASP A 208 -11.61 15.09 -10.83
C ASP A 208 -12.82 15.77 -10.21
N LEU A 209 -14.01 15.39 -10.66
CA LEU A 209 -15.27 15.97 -10.16
C LEU A 209 -15.53 15.69 -8.68
N GLN A 210 -14.88 14.65 -8.12
CA GLN A 210 -15.06 14.23 -6.74
C GLN A 210 -13.85 14.54 -5.84
N SER A 211 -12.83 15.24 -6.37
CA SER A 211 -11.66 15.66 -5.61
C SER A 211 -11.01 14.52 -4.77
N ASP A 212 -10.80 14.72 -3.48
CA ASP A 212 -10.15 13.74 -2.58
C ASP A 212 -10.95 12.45 -2.38
N LEU A 213 -12.28 12.50 -2.45
CA LEU A 213 -13.13 11.31 -2.43
C LEU A 213 -12.84 10.43 -3.64
N GLY A 214 -12.83 11.02 -4.84
CA GLY A 214 -12.54 10.31 -6.07
C GLY A 214 -11.15 9.68 -6.02
N ARG A 215 -10.17 10.37 -5.47
CA ARG A 215 -8.82 9.82 -5.26
C ARG A 215 -8.83 8.59 -4.35
N SER A 216 -9.48 8.65 -3.20
CA SER A 216 -9.58 7.51 -2.27
C SER A 216 -10.28 6.31 -2.91
N GLN A 217 -11.35 6.55 -3.68
CA GLN A 217 -12.05 5.49 -4.43
C GLN A 217 -11.16 4.86 -5.50
N ARG A 218 -10.40 5.67 -6.26
CA ARG A 218 -9.47 5.17 -7.27
C ARG A 218 -8.34 4.34 -6.66
N GLN A 219 -7.78 4.77 -5.53
CA GLN A 219 -6.78 3.99 -4.80
C GLN A 219 -7.34 2.61 -4.42
N GLN A 220 -8.54 2.56 -3.86
CA GLN A 220 -9.19 1.31 -3.53
C GLN A 220 -9.47 0.46 -4.77
N GLN A 221 -9.89 1.05 -5.87
CA GLN A 221 -10.15 0.35 -7.12
C GLN A 221 -8.88 -0.29 -7.70
N VAL A 222 -7.76 0.45 -7.71
CA VAL A 222 -6.47 -0.08 -8.16
C VAL A 222 -6.01 -1.25 -7.29
N LEU A 223 -6.19 -1.16 -5.99
CA LEU A 223 -5.87 -2.26 -5.08
C LEU A 223 -6.69 -3.52 -5.37
N LEU A 224 -7.98 -3.37 -5.70
CA LEU A 224 -8.83 -4.49 -6.14
C LEU A 224 -8.35 -5.09 -7.45
N ALA A 225 -7.95 -4.24 -8.39
CA ALA A 225 -7.48 -4.67 -9.70
C ALA A 225 -6.13 -5.42 -9.58
N ILE A 226 -5.20 -4.93 -8.77
CA ILE A 226 -3.94 -5.63 -8.43
C ILE A 226 -4.26 -7.02 -7.86
N ARG A 227 -5.23 -7.13 -6.96
CA ARG A 227 -5.66 -8.43 -6.43
C ARG A 227 -6.15 -9.38 -7.53
N GLN A 228 -7.05 -8.93 -8.40
CA GLN A 228 -7.58 -9.79 -9.45
C GLN A 228 -6.47 -10.33 -10.35
N LYS A 229 -5.49 -9.48 -10.66
CA LYS A 229 -4.32 -9.88 -11.44
C LYS A 229 -3.44 -10.85 -10.68
N ALA A 230 -3.20 -10.59 -9.39
CA ALA A 230 -2.38 -11.45 -8.53
C ALA A 230 -2.90 -12.88 -8.42
N LYS A 231 -4.22 -13.12 -8.52
CA LYS A 231 -4.80 -14.48 -8.56
C LYS A 231 -4.39 -15.30 -9.80
N GLN A 232 -3.97 -14.64 -10.85
CA GLN A 232 -3.56 -15.26 -12.11
C GLN A 232 -2.07 -15.64 -12.12
N LEU A 233 -1.32 -15.18 -11.10
CA LEU A 233 0.11 -15.44 -11.00
C LEU A 233 0.39 -16.81 -10.38
N SER A 234 1.47 -17.42 -10.82
CA SER A 234 1.99 -18.69 -10.29
C SER A 234 3.10 -18.43 -9.27
N PRO A 235 3.39 -19.37 -8.36
CA PRO A 235 4.56 -19.28 -7.48
C PRO A 235 5.88 -19.11 -8.23
N ALA A 236 5.96 -19.56 -9.49
CA ALA A 236 7.14 -19.42 -10.35
C ALA A 236 7.43 -17.96 -10.75
N ASP A 237 6.42 -17.08 -10.72
CA ASP A 237 6.56 -15.66 -11.08
C ASP A 237 7.16 -14.83 -9.92
N LEU A 238 7.08 -15.34 -8.69
CA LEU A 238 7.49 -14.64 -7.47
C LEU A 238 8.95 -14.16 -7.47
N PRO A 239 9.96 -14.96 -7.88
CA PRO A 239 11.35 -14.50 -7.90
C PRO A 239 11.59 -13.32 -8.85
N ALA A 240 10.98 -13.36 -10.04
CA ALA A 240 11.11 -12.28 -11.03
C ALA A 240 10.43 -10.98 -10.53
N MET A 241 9.26 -11.12 -9.92
CA MET A 241 8.54 -9.99 -9.32
C MET A 241 9.32 -9.39 -8.15
N SER A 242 9.87 -10.23 -7.29
CA SER A 242 10.74 -9.81 -6.19
C SER A 242 11.92 -8.97 -6.68
N ALA A 243 12.62 -9.47 -7.68
CA ALA A 243 13.75 -8.77 -8.26
C ALA A 243 13.33 -7.42 -8.89
N ALA A 244 12.15 -7.35 -9.51
CA ALA A 244 11.63 -6.14 -10.14
C ALA A 244 11.24 -5.06 -9.10
N ILE A 245 10.61 -5.45 -8.00
CA ILE A 245 10.14 -4.52 -6.95
C ILE A 245 11.30 -3.98 -6.11
N GLY A 246 12.31 -4.81 -5.86
CA GLY A 246 13.50 -4.62 -5.01
C GLY A 246 13.70 -3.25 -4.36
N GLY A 247 13.65 -3.18 -3.04
CA GLY A 247 13.96 -1.95 -2.27
C GLY A 247 12.89 -0.87 -2.22
N GLU A 248 11.86 -0.95 -3.06
CA GLU A 248 10.79 0.05 -3.16
C GLU A 248 9.60 -0.22 -2.22
N LEU A 249 9.69 -1.28 -1.43
CA LEU A 249 8.66 -1.67 -0.47
C LEU A 249 9.30 -1.96 0.88
N LYS A 250 8.71 -1.42 1.95
CA LYS A 250 9.12 -1.68 3.33
C LYS A 250 7.96 -2.32 4.08
N THR A 251 8.22 -3.36 4.86
CA THR A 251 7.17 -4.06 5.61
C THR A 251 7.73 -4.73 6.86
N SER A 252 6.88 -4.91 7.87
CA SER A 252 7.15 -5.77 9.05
C SER A 252 6.73 -7.21 8.84
N ILE A 253 6.01 -7.52 7.75
CA ILE A 253 5.48 -8.86 7.51
C ILE A 253 6.60 -9.80 7.07
N GLY A 254 6.95 -10.76 7.91
CA GLY A 254 7.97 -11.76 7.61
C GLY A 254 7.51 -12.83 6.62
N LEU A 255 8.46 -13.46 5.92
CA LEU A 255 8.21 -14.48 4.87
C LEU A 255 7.30 -15.63 5.32
N SER A 256 7.44 -16.08 6.55
CA SER A 256 6.59 -17.14 7.11
C SER A 256 5.12 -16.71 7.19
N LYS A 257 4.85 -15.48 7.62
CA LYS A 257 3.50 -14.92 7.68
C LYS A 257 2.91 -14.72 6.28
N VAL A 258 3.73 -14.34 5.32
CA VAL A 258 3.31 -14.25 3.92
C VAL A 258 2.85 -15.59 3.38
N GLY A 259 3.64 -16.64 3.55
CA GLY A 259 3.26 -18.00 3.13
C GLY A 259 1.94 -18.47 3.75
N ALA A 260 1.69 -18.09 5.01
CA ALA A 260 0.43 -18.36 5.71
C ALA A 260 -0.75 -17.53 5.18
N LEU A 261 -0.52 -16.36 4.65
CA LEU A 261 -1.55 -15.44 4.12
C LEU A 261 -1.98 -15.79 2.68
N LEU A 262 -1.15 -16.45 1.90
CA LEU A 262 -1.45 -16.77 0.50
C LEU A 262 -2.76 -17.57 0.32
N PRO A 263 -2.99 -18.69 1.05
CA PRO A 263 -4.25 -19.43 0.93
C PRO A 263 -5.48 -18.60 1.37
N LEU A 264 -5.31 -17.80 2.42
CA LEU A 264 -6.34 -16.90 2.90
C LEU A 264 -6.72 -15.88 1.82
N ALA A 265 -5.73 -15.26 1.22
CA ALA A 265 -5.91 -14.28 0.15
C ALA A 265 -6.69 -14.84 -1.05
N ALA A 266 -6.41 -16.08 -1.44
CA ALA A 266 -7.14 -16.75 -2.51
C ALA A 266 -8.60 -17.04 -2.14
N SER A 267 -8.91 -17.20 -0.85
CA SER A 267 -10.25 -17.55 -0.35
C SER A 267 -11.18 -16.35 -0.11
N LEU A 268 -10.65 -15.13 -0.11
CA LEU A 268 -11.38 -13.90 0.20
C LEU A 268 -12.09 -13.34 -1.05
N ASP A 269 -13.08 -14.03 -1.61
CA ASP A 269 -13.66 -13.73 -2.94
C ASP A 269 -15.02 -13.04 -2.93
N ASN A 270 -15.71 -13.06 -1.80
CA ASN A 270 -17.05 -12.49 -1.73
C ASN A 270 -17.02 -10.97 -1.56
N PRO A 271 -17.52 -10.18 -2.52
CA PRO A 271 -17.56 -8.72 -2.41
C PRO A 271 -18.39 -8.20 -1.23
N GLU A 272 -19.40 -8.96 -0.76
CA GLU A 272 -20.25 -8.57 0.37
C GLU A 272 -19.52 -8.61 1.71
N GLN A 273 -18.40 -9.35 1.79
CA GLN A 273 -17.55 -9.43 2.97
C GLN A 273 -16.47 -8.33 3.01
N ILE A 274 -16.59 -7.36 2.12
CA ILE A 274 -15.58 -6.31 1.94
C ILE A 274 -16.18 -4.96 2.27
N HIS A 275 -15.78 -4.42 3.41
CA HIS A 275 -16.24 -3.13 3.87
C HIS A 275 -15.25 -2.04 3.45
N GLN A 276 -15.72 -1.10 2.63
CA GLN A 276 -14.94 0.05 2.16
C GLN A 276 -15.41 1.30 2.87
N ILE A 277 -14.56 1.88 3.69
CA ILE A 277 -14.86 3.05 4.48
C ILE A 277 -13.88 4.15 4.12
N VAL A 278 -14.41 5.34 3.88
CA VAL A 278 -13.62 6.56 3.72
C VAL A 278 -14.14 7.56 4.75
N LEU A 279 -13.26 8.15 5.53
CA LEU A 279 -13.62 9.14 6.54
C LEU A 279 -13.96 10.49 5.88
N LEU A 280 -15.22 10.63 5.48
CA LEU A 280 -15.81 11.81 4.89
C LEU A 280 -16.85 12.42 5.86
N PRO A 281 -17.47 13.54 5.55
CA PRO A 281 -18.62 14.00 6.33
C PRO A 281 -19.68 12.89 6.47
N PRO A 282 -20.20 12.64 7.68
CA PRO A 282 -20.07 13.44 8.90
C PRO A 282 -18.86 13.15 9.79
N TYR A 283 -17.96 12.21 9.40
CA TYR A 283 -16.80 11.84 10.19
C TYR A 283 -15.71 12.91 10.19
N THR A 284 -15.63 13.69 9.13
CA THR A 284 -14.63 14.74 8.98
C THR A 284 -15.24 15.99 8.35
N HIS A 285 -14.61 17.15 8.60
CA HIS A 285 -14.96 18.41 7.95
C HIS A 285 -13.68 19.25 7.73
N GLY A 286 -13.71 20.15 6.76
CA GLY A 286 -12.62 21.09 6.52
C GLY A 286 -12.58 22.21 7.57
N GLY A 287 -11.57 23.08 7.45
CA GLY A 287 -11.43 24.29 8.28
C GLY A 287 -10.52 24.11 9.50
N GLY A 288 -9.72 23.08 9.53
CA GLY A 288 -8.66 22.93 10.53
C GLY A 288 -7.43 23.83 10.25
N PRO A 289 -6.47 23.87 11.19
CA PRO A 289 -5.21 24.61 11.02
C PRO A 289 -4.48 24.18 9.75
N ASP A 290 -3.82 25.13 9.08
CA ASP A 290 -3.01 24.90 7.87
C ASP A 290 -3.75 24.14 6.74
N GLY A 291 -5.08 24.35 6.63
CA GLY A 291 -5.93 23.68 5.66
C GLY A 291 -6.11 22.18 5.95
N SER A 292 -5.91 21.78 7.19
CA SER A 292 -6.16 20.41 7.62
C SER A 292 -7.66 20.08 7.69
N VAL A 293 -7.94 18.80 7.76
CA VAL A 293 -9.27 18.23 7.97
C VAL A 293 -9.44 17.90 9.44
N VAL A 294 -10.53 18.33 10.05
CA VAL A 294 -10.84 18.06 11.45
C VAL A 294 -11.72 16.83 11.57
N GLY A 295 -11.34 15.91 12.44
CA GLY A 295 -12.09 14.69 12.72
C GLY A 295 -13.20 14.89 13.76
N ASN A 296 -14.39 14.35 13.49
CA ASN A 296 -15.40 14.13 14.52
C ASN A 296 -15.05 12.82 15.25
N TRP A 297 -14.17 12.91 16.23
CA TRP A 297 -13.59 11.75 16.91
C TRP A 297 -14.65 10.87 17.58
N ASN A 298 -15.76 11.42 18.06
CA ASN A 298 -16.85 10.61 18.61
C ASN A 298 -17.45 9.67 17.57
N LEU A 299 -17.69 10.15 16.36
CA LEU A 299 -18.22 9.31 15.28
C LEU A 299 -17.14 8.38 14.71
N ILE A 300 -15.92 8.86 14.57
CA ILE A 300 -14.78 8.05 14.09
C ILE A 300 -14.54 6.86 15.02
N LEU A 301 -14.45 7.08 16.33
CA LEU A 301 -14.21 6.02 17.30
C LEU A 301 -15.35 5.02 17.36
N GLN A 302 -16.62 5.45 17.25
CA GLN A 302 -17.76 4.53 17.17
C GLN A 302 -17.65 3.63 15.93
N LEU A 303 -17.34 4.22 14.76
CA LEU A 303 -17.15 3.48 13.52
C LEU A 303 -15.97 2.50 13.63
N VAL A 304 -14.86 2.96 14.19
CA VAL A 304 -13.65 2.15 14.34
C VAL A 304 -13.91 0.97 15.28
N HIS A 305 -14.52 1.18 16.43
CA HIS A 305 -14.85 0.09 17.36
C HIS A 305 -15.81 -0.94 16.76
N GLN A 306 -16.66 -0.53 15.82
CA GLN A 306 -17.56 -1.47 15.12
C GLN A 306 -16.79 -2.44 14.21
N TYR A 307 -15.75 -1.95 13.51
CA TYR A 307 -15.05 -2.73 12.49
C TYR A 307 -13.65 -3.19 12.90
N PHE A 308 -13.08 -2.58 13.92
CA PHE A 308 -11.74 -2.85 14.46
C PHE A 308 -11.81 -3.04 15.98
N PRO A 309 -12.63 -4.02 16.49
CA PRO A 309 -12.78 -4.26 17.92
C PRO A 309 -11.48 -4.75 18.60
#